data_0141492c402227948ac97562e76a04c7
#
_entry.id   0141492c402227948ac97562e76a04c7
#
_cell.length_a   1.000
_cell.length_b   1.000
_cell.length_c   1.000
_cell.angle_alpha   90.00
_cell.angle_beta   90.00
_cell.angle_gamma   90.00
#
_symmetry.space_group_name_H-M   'P 1'
#
loop_
_entity.id
_entity.type
_entity.pdbx_description
1 polymer ?
#
loop_
_entity_poly.entity_id
_entity_poly.type
_entity_poly.pdbx_seq_one_letter_code
_entity_poly.pdbx_strand_id
1 'polypeptide(L)'
;MSSIIEKPHEEQHDIRQLIATLKDQVQKNSGSDSVNTTVRSIQTLLREDKYRQEFVKADGVQAIVAALTGSTNFQLQYQLIFALWCLTFNASIAQKAPSFGVIQVLGDILSESTKEKVIRIILATFANILSKIDDSETKREAALQMVQCKTLKTLELIDAKKFDDPDLEEDVKFLTEELTLSVHDLSSYDEYYSEVRTGRLTWSPVHKSEKFWRENAAKLNEKQFEVVKILIKLLETSKDPTILCVASHDIGEYVRHYPRGKTVIEQYQGKAAVMRLLTAEDPNVRYHALLAVQKLMVHNWEYLGKQMDTEAQGDGVAVK
;
A
#
# COMPACT_ATOMS: atom_id res chain seq x y z
N MET A 1 20.39 19.52 59.74
CA MET A 1 21.17 19.15 58.56
C MET A 1 20.41 18.06 57.82
N SER A 2 19.54 18.44 56.88
CA SER A 2 18.78 17.54 56.05
C SER A 2 19.59 17.25 54.81
N SER A 3 20.03 16.03 54.67
CA SER A 3 20.67 15.54 53.45
C SER A 3 19.65 15.36 52.35
N ILE A 4 19.71 16.21 51.36
CA ILE A 4 19.00 16.06 50.09
C ILE A 4 19.62 14.89 49.38
N ILE A 5 18.91 13.75 49.30
CA ILE A 5 19.30 12.64 48.47
C ILE A 5 18.92 13.08 47.01
N GLU A 6 19.93 13.53 46.29
CA GLU A 6 19.81 13.68 44.83
C GLU A 6 19.50 12.32 44.23
N LYS A 7 18.33 12.21 43.58
CA LYS A 7 18.02 11.06 42.72
C LYS A 7 19.03 11.05 41.60
N PRO A 8 19.59 9.87 41.25
CA PRO A 8 20.52 9.77 40.12
C PRO A 8 19.82 10.27 38.85
N HIS A 9 20.50 11.11 38.08
CA HIS A 9 20.10 11.50 36.72
C HIS A 9 19.83 10.22 35.94
N GLU A 10 18.54 9.88 35.74
CA GLU A 10 18.16 8.97 34.68
C GLU A 10 18.69 9.59 33.40
N GLU A 11 19.63 8.91 32.75
CA GLU A 11 20.06 9.23 31.39
C GLU A 11 18.80 9.24 30.53
N GLN A 12 18.29 10.43 30.25
CA GLN A 12 17.23 10.63 29.28
C GLN A 12 17.81 10.23 27.93
N HIS A 13 17.64 8.98 27.55
CA HIS A 13 17.95 8.56 26.21
C HIS A 13 17.09 9.40 25.27
N ASP A 14 17.76 10.29 24.54
CA ASP A 14 17.10 11.08 23.50
C ASP A 14 16.55 10.12 22.44
N ILE A 15 15.23 10.07 22.28
CA ILE A 15 14.57 9.18 21.32
C ILE A 15 15.11 9.39 19.91
N ARG A 16 15.55 10.60 19.55
CA ARG A 16 16.16 10.93 18.26
C ARG A 16 17.50 10.24 18.09
N GLN A 17 18.29 10.18 19.17
CA GLN A 17 19.58 9.48 19.16
C GLN A 17 19.37 7.97 18.95
N LEU A 18 18.37 7.37 19.61
CA LEU A 18 18.03 5.96 19.40
C LEU A 18 17.57 5.68 17.97
N ILE A 19 16.77 6.59 17.37
CA ILE A 19 16.35 6.47 15.97
C ILE A 19 17.55 6.56 15.03
N ALA A 20 18.46 7.51 15.26
CA ALA A 20 19.68 7.64 14.47
C ALA A 20 20.56 6.39 14.57
N THR A 21 20.70 5.83 15.77
CA THR A 21 21.43 4.57 16.02
C THR A 21 20.76 3.41 15.28
N LEU A 22 19.42 3.30 15.34
CA LEU A 22 18.69 2.26 14.61
C LEU A 22 18.90 2.37 13.09
N LYS A 23 18.79 3.58 12.54
CA LYS A 23 19.02 3.82 11.09
C LYS A 23 20.45 3.41 10.68
N ASP A 24 21.46 3.78 11.46
CA ASP A 24 22.85 3.41 11.22
C ASP A 24 23.07 1.90 11.31
N GLN A 25 22.48 1.25 12.31
CA GLN A 25 22.56 -0.21 12.48
C GLN A 25 21.91 -0.97 11.31
N VAL A 26 20.77 -0.51 10.81
CA VAL A 26 20.09 -1.08 9.65
C VAL A 26 20.93 -0.88 8.40
N GLN A 27 21.46 0.31 8.18
CA GLN A 27 22.28 0.62 7.01
C GLN A 27 23.59 -0.18 6.97
N LYS A 28 24.21 -0.42 8.13
CA LYS A 28 25.45 -1.20 8.28
C LYS A 28 25.21 -2.70 8.36
N ASN A 29 23.96 -3.15 8.30
CA ASN A 29 23.56 -4.55 8.49
C ASN A 29 24.16 -5.15 9.78
N SER A 30 24.05 -4.37 10.88
CA SER A 30 24.58 -4.75 12.19
C SER A 30 23.91 -6.00 12.74
N GLY A 31 24.60 -6.77 13.58
CA GLY A 31 24.07 -8.00 14.15
C GLY A 31 22.74 -7.78 14.91
N SER A 32 21.87 -8.78 14.88
CA SER A 32 20.52 -8.72 15.47
C SER A 32 20.48 -8.34 16.94
N ASP A 33 21.49 -8.70 17.73
CA ASP A 33 21.55 -8.40 19.17
C ASP A 33 21.74 -6.91 19.46
N SER A 34 22.57 -6.24 18.66
CA SER A 34 22.76 -4.78 18.76
C SER A 34 21.49 -4.03 18.42
N VAL A 35 20.81 -4.42 17.34
CA VAL A 35 19.51 -3.85 16.93
C VAL A 35 18.43 -4.11 17.99
N ASN A 36 18.36 -5.33 18.54
CA ASN A 36 17.43 -5.69 19.61
C ASN A 36 17.58 -4.80 20.85
N THR A 37 18.82 -4.48 21.25
CA THR A 37 19.06 -3.62 22.41
C THR A 37 18.51 -2.22 22.17
N THR A 38 18.78 -1.62 21.01
CA THR A 38 18.29 -0.30 20.63
C THR A 38 16.75 -0.30 20.56
N VAL A 39 16.13 -1.32 19.94
CA VAL A 39 14.68 -1.42 19.80
C VAL A 39 14.01 -1.57 21.18
N ARG A 40 14.57 -2.31 22.12
CA ARG A 40 14.05 -2.40 23.50
C ARG A 40 14.06 -1.07 24.23
N SER A 41 15.13 -0.27 24.06
CA SER A 41 15.19 1.08 24.63
C SER A 41 14.09 1.98 24.01
N ILE A 42 13.89 1.91 22.69
CA ILE A 42 12.81 2.60 21.99
C ILE A 42 11.45 2.17 22.55
N GLN A 43 11.18 0.87 22.69
CA GLN A 43 9.91 0.35 23.23
C GLN A 43 9.60 0.89 24.63
N THR A 44 10.62 0.99 25.48
CA THR A 44 10.44 1.53 26.83
C THR A 44 9.94 2.97 26.80
N LEU A 45 10.50 3.81 25.92
CA LEU A 45 10.08 5.20 25.75
C LEU A 45 8.70 5.29 25.09
N LEU A 46 8.39 4.45 24.10
CA LEU A 46 7.09 4.48 23.39
C LEU A 46 5.89 4.09 24.24
N ARG A 47 6.09 3.63 25.47
CA ARG A 47 4.98 3.48 26.44
C ARG A 47 4.35 4.81 26.82
N GLU A 48 5.12 5.92 26.76
CA GLU A 48 4.65 7.26 27.03
C GLU A 48 4.27 8.00 25.75
N ASP A 49 3.10 8.63 25.73
CA ASP A 49 2.55 9.28 24.52
C ASP A 49 3.43 10.41 23.97
N LYS A 50 4.09 11.17 24.84
CA LYS A 50 4.99 12.25 24.44
C LYS A 50 6.11 11.77 23.48
N TYR A 51 6.66 10.57 23.74
CA TYR A 51 7.72 10.00 22.91
C TYR A 51 7.18 9.40 21.59
N ARG A 52 5.91 8.93 21.56
CA ARG A 52 5.30 8.42 20.32
C ARG A 52 5.25 9.49 19.25
N GLN A 53 4.79 10.69 19.60
CA GLN A 53 4.71 11.80 18.65
C GLN A 53 6.09 12.26 18.18
N GLU A 54 7.06 12.34 19.09
CA GLU A 54 8.44 12.71 18.75
C GLU A 54 9.10 11.66 17.86
N PHE A 55 8.85 10.38 18.14
CA PHE A 55 9.34 9.26 17.31
C PHE A 55 8.84 9.35 15.86
N VAL A 56 7.57 9.63 15.67
CA VAL A 56 6.97 9.79 14.33
C VAL A 56 7.56 11.01 13.61
N LYS A 57 7.72 12.15 14.30
CA LYS A 57 8.30 13.38 13.73
C LYS A 57 9.78 13.22 13.31
N ALA A 58 10.50 12.30 13.93
CA ALA A 58 11.90 12.00 13.63
C ALA A 58 12.07 10.85 12.63
N ASP A 59 11.02 10.48 11.87
CA ASP A 59 11.01 9.37 10.90
C ASP A 59 11.33 8.01 11.51
N GLY A 60 10.98 7.80 12.78
CA GLY A 60 11.23 6.53 13.47
C GLY A 60 10.43 5.37 12.89
N VAL A 61 9.21 5.64 12.37
CA VAL A 61 8.37 4.60 11.73
C VAL A 61 9.07 4.06 10.48
N GLN A 62 9.62 4.93 9.64
CA GLN A 62 10.36 4.53 8.44
C GLN A 62 11.61 3.71 8.79
N ALA A 63 12.30 4.04 9.90
CA ALA A 63 13.43 3.26 10.37
C ALA A 63 13.02 1.84 10.79
N ILE A 64 11.87 1.68 11.47
CA ILE A 64 11.33 0.36 11.82
C ILE A 64 10.90 -0.41 10.57
N VAL A 65 10.18 0.22 9.65
CA VAL A 65 9.75 -0.41 8.38
C VAL A 65 10.95 -0.91 7.59
N ALA A 66 12.01 -0.10 7.46
CA ALA A 66 13.25 -0.51 6.80
C ALA A 66 13.93 -1.70 7.50
N ALA A 67 13.95 -1.70 8.84
CA ALA A 67 14.50 -2.81 9.62
C ALA A 67 13.69 -4.11 9.46
N LEU A 68 12.37 -4.02 9.36
CA LEU A 68 11.48 -5.17 9.14
C LEU A 68 11.66 -5.78 7.75
N THR A 69 11.77 -4.97 6.72
CA THR A 69 11.91 -5.42 5.32
C THR A 69 13.17 -6.27 5.11
N GLY A 70 14.24 -6.03 5.87
CA GLY A 70 15.51 -6.78 5.79
C GLY A 70 15.64 -7.93 6.81
N SER A 71 14.66 -8.13 7.71
CA SER A 71 14.81 -9.02 8.85
C SER A 71 14.17 -10.38 8.63
N THR A 72 14.97 -11.45 8.78
CA THR A 72 14.49 -12.85 8.86
C THR A 72 14.45 -13.40 10.30
N ASN A 73 14.95 -12.63 11.28
CA ASN A 73 14.97 -13.04 12.68
C ASN A 73 13.62 -12.76 13.36
N PHE A 74 12.89 -13.81 13.72
CA PHE A 74 11.57 -13.71 14.33
C PHE A 74 11.55 -12.93 15.66
N GLN A 75 12.61 -13.01 16.46
CA GLN A 75 12.69 -12.26 17.71
C GLN A 75 12.80 -10.76 17.44
N LEU A 76 13.62 -10.37 16.48
CA LEU A 76 13.76 -8.98 16.06
C LEU A 76 12.47 -8.48 15.40
N GLN A 77 11.84 -9.28 14.52
CA GLN A 77 10.53 -8.95 13.95
C GLN A 77 9.51 -8.65 15.05
N TYR A 78 9.37 -9.55 16.03
CA TYR A 78 8.46 -9.35 17.16
C TYR A 78 8.74 -8.04 17.90
N GLN A 79 10.00 -7.73 18.20
CA GLN A 79 10.38 -6.50 18.91
C GLN A 79 10.06 -5.23 18.11
N LEU A 80 10.36 -5.24 16.81
CA LEU A 80 10.06 -4.11 15.92
C LEU A 80 8.56 -3.90 15.77
N ILE A 81 7.79 -4.97 15.59
CA ILE A 81 6.32 -4.90 15.48
C ILE A 81 5.69 -4.45 16.81
N PHE A 82 6.24 -4.91 17.95
CA PHE A 82 5.78 -4.42 19.25
C PHE A 82 5.98 -2.91 19.40
N ALA A 83 7.07 -2.36 18.89
CA ALA A 83 7.26 -0.89 18.88
C ALA A 83 6.19 -0.20 18.01
N LEU A 84 5.85 -0.76 16.83
CA LEU A 84 4.74 -0.25 16.01
C LEU A 84 3.40 -0.35 16.73
N TRP A 85 3.13 -1.49 17.40
CA TRP A 85 1.93 -1.67 18.21
C TRP A 85 1.81 -0.60 19.32
N CYS A 86 2.90 -0.28 20.01
CA CYS A 86 2.90 0.82 21.00
C CYS A 86 2.49 2.17 20.37
N LEU A 87 2.86 2.45 19.14
CA LEU A 87 2.51 3.68 18.44
C LEU A 87 1.01 3.75 18.14
N THR A 88 0.36 2.62 17.85
CA THR A 88 -1.07 2.58 17.49
C THR A 88 -2.02 2.93 18.62
N PHE A 89 -1.56 3.01 19.87
CA PHE A 89 -2.36 3.52 20.98
C PHE A 89 -2.67 5.03 20.89
N ASN A 90 -1.91 5.76 20.07
CA ASN A 90 -2.22 7.15 19.77
C ASN A 90 -3.05 7.23 18.48
N ALA A 91 -4.31 7.70 18.58
CA ALA A 91 -5.25 7.77 17.45
C ALA A 91 -4.70 8.59 16.28
N SER A 92 -4.02 9.72 16.53
CA SER A 92 -3.46 10.55 15.47
C SER A 92 -2.30 9.88 14.71
N ILE A 93 -1.62 8.91 15.34
CA ILE A 93 -0.59 8.10 14.72
C ILE A 93 -1.21 6.92 13.97
N ALA A 94 -2.20 6.25 14.57
CA ALA A 94 -2.95 5.18 13.93
C ALA A 94 -3.58 5.66 12.61
N GLN A 95 -4.14 6.87 12.59
CA GLN A 95 -4.72 7.51 11.41
C GLN A 95 -3.72 7.70 10.25
N LYS A 96 -2.43 7.77 10.54
CA LYS A 96 -1.35 7.88 9.53
C LYS A 96 -0.77 6.54 9.08
N ALA A 97 -1.16 5.44 9.71
CA ALA A 97 -0.62 4.11 9.41
C ALA A 97 -0.71 3.72 7.92
N PRO A 98 -1.82 4.02 7.18
CA PRO A 98 -1.89 3.74 5.75
C PRO A 98 -0.80 4.43 4.93
N SER A 99 -0.39 5.64 5.33
CA SER A 99 0.63 6.43 4.61
C SER A 99 2.07 6.01 4.90
N PHE A 100 2.31 5.28 5.99
CA PHE A 100 3.66 4.86 6.39
C PHE A 100 4.14 3.54 5.76
N GLY A 101 3.29 2.83 5.01
CA GLY A 101 3.61 1.52 4.46
C GLY A 101 3.68 0.39 5.50
N VAL A 102 3.23 0.65 6.73
CA VAL A 102 3.25 -0.31 7.83
C VAL A 102 2.34 -1.51 7.53
N ILE A 103 1.15 -1.26 6.98
CA ILE A 103 0.16 -2.32 6.71
C ILE A 103 0.71 -3.34 5.71
N GLN A 104 1.38 -2.87 4.65
CA GLN A 104 1.96 -3.74 3.62
C GLN A 104 3.05 -4.64 4.20
N VAL A 105 4.00 -4.06 4.95
CA VAL A 105 5.11 -4.83 5.53
C VAL A 105 4.60 -5.84 6.56
N LEU A 106 3.65 -5.44 7.41
CA LEU A 106 3.05 -6.36 8.39
C LEU A 106 2.23 -7.45 7.70
N GLY A 107 1.50 -7.14 6.62
CA GLY A 107 0.74 -8.11 5.84
C GLY A 107 1.65 -9.16 5.17
N ASP A 108 2.80 -8.75 4.62
CA ASP A 108 3.78 -9.66 4.04
C ASP A 108 4.33 -10.61 5.13
N ILE A 109 4.75 -10.06 6.28
CA ILE A 109 5.24 -10.87 7.41
C ILE A 109 4.15 -11.82 7.93
N LEU A 110 2.90 -11.35 8.02
CA LEU A 110 1.77 -12.18 8.47
C LEU A 110 1.53 -13.37 7.55
N SER A 111 1.63 -13.17 6.23
CA SER A 111 1.43 -14.23 5.25
C SER A 111 2.49 -15.34 5.29
N GLU A 112 3.70 -15.01 5.72
CA GLU A 112 4.85 -15.93 5.76
C GLU A 112 5.12 -16.49 7.15
N SER A 113 4.63 -15.85 8.22
CA SER A 113 4.97 -16.20 9.59
C SER A 113 4.26 -17.46 10.05
N THR A 114 5.03 -18.35 10.68
CA THR A 114 4.53 -19.53 11.41
C THR A 114 4.59 -19.34 12.93
N LYS A 115 5.13 -18.21 13.40
CA LYS A 115 5.36 -17.95 14.82
C LYS A 115 4.16 -17.24 15.45
N GLU A 116 3.46 -17.92 16.33
CA GLU A 116 2.26 -17.42 17.02
C GLU A 116 2.44 -16.02 17.62
N LYS A 117 3.56 -15.78 18.33
CA LYS A 117 3.83 -14.45 18.92
C LYS A 117 3.93 -13.32 17.88
N VAL A 118 4.46 -13.61 16.69
CA VAL A 118 4.55 -12.64 15.60
C VAL A 118 3.17 -12.41 14.99
N ILE A 119 2.41 -13.46 14.74
CA ILE A 119 1.03 -13.39 14.25
C ILE A 119 0.19 -12.55 15.21
N ARG A 120 0.20 -12.88 16.50
CA ARG A 120 -0.57 -12.18 17.53
C ARG A 120 -0.29 -10.68 17.55
N ILE A 121 0.96 -10.27 17.58
CA ILE A 121 1.30 -8.84 17.64
C ILE A 121 0.96 -8.09 16.35
N ILE A 122 0.98 -8.74 15.19
CA ILE A 122 0.54 -8.14 13.93
C ILE A 122 -0.98 -7.92 13.97
N LEU A 123 -1.76 -8.93 14.37
CA LEU A 123 -3.22 -8.83 14.43
C LEU A 123 -3.65 -7.78 15.45
N ALA A 124 -3.04 -7.75 16.64
CA ALA A 124 -3.28 -6.71 17.63
C ALA A 124 -2.93 -5.29 17.08
N THR A 125 -1.89 -5.19 16.25
CA THR A 125 -1.55 -3.91 15.60
C THR A 125 -2.61 -3.51 14.58
N PHE A 126 -3.09 -4.42 13.76
CA PHE A 126 -4.16 -4.18 12.79
C PHE A 126 -5.49 -3.82 13.47
N ALA A 127 -5.85 -4.57 14.52
CA ALA A 127 -7.05 -4.28 15.32
C ALA A 127 -6.99 -2.88 15.94
N ASN A 128 -5.85 -2.50 16.52
CA ASN A 128 -5.66 -1.14 17.04
C ASN A 128 -5.76 -0.07 15.93
N ILE A 129 -5.17 -0.28 14.76
CA ILE A 129 -5.27 0.66 13.65
C ILE A 129 -6.75 0.89 13.31
N LEU A 130 -7.51 -0.17 13.04
CA LEU A 130 -8.92 -0.03 12.63
C LEU A 130 -9.82 0.50 13.75
N SER A 131 -9.55 0.18 15.02
CA SER A 131 -10.35 0.63 16.15
C SER A 131 -10.07 2.08 16.57
N LYS A 132 -8.87 2.63 16.27
CA LYS A 132 -8.45 3.97 16.67
C LYS A 132 -8.60 5.04 15.60
N ILE A 133 -8.90 4.66 14.35
CA ILE A 133 -9.16 5.60 13.27
C ILE A 133 -10.62 6.04 13.34
N ASP A 134 -10.85 7.32 13.62
CA ASP A 134 -12.19 7.91 13.69
C ASP A 134 -12.71 8.31 12.29
N ASP A 135 -11.83 8.69 11.38
CA ASP A 135 -12.19 9.08 10.03
C ASP A 135 -12.55 7.86 9.17
N SER A 136 -13.79 7.83 8.69
CA SER A 136 -14.33 6.68 7.94
C SER A 136 -13.59 6.41 6.62
N GLU A 137 -13.11 7.45 5.92
CA GLU A 137 -12.37 7.29 4.66
C GLU A 137 -10.99 6.67 4.93
N THR A 138 -10.28 7.18 5.93
CA THR A 138 -8.96 6.64 6.33
C THR A 138 -9.08 5.22 6.89
N LYS A 139 -10.13 4.93 7.68
CA LYS A 139 -10.39 3.58 8.19
C LYS A 139 -10.63 2.60 7.05
N ARG A 140 -11.42 3.01 6.07
CA ARG A 140 -11.70 2.23 4.86
C ARG A 140 -10.41 2.00 4.05
N GLU A 141 -9.59 3.03 3.86
CA GLU A 141 -8.29 2.90 3.19
C GLU A 141 -7.38 1.89 3.90
N ALA A 142 -7.29 1.95 5.23
CA ALA A 142 -6.52 1.00 6.02
C ALA A 142 -7.03 -0.45 5.83
N ALA A 143 -8.35 -0.64 5.93
CA ALA A 143 -8.98 -1.95 5.74
C ALA A 143 -8.71 -2.52 4.34
N LEU A 144 -8.79 -1.68 3.30
CA LEU A 144 -8.49 -2.08 1.93
C LEU A 144 -7.04 -2.52 1.73
N GLN A 145 -6.08 -1.77 2.29
CA GLN A 145 -4.68 -2.17 2.25
C GLN A 145 -4.47 -3.54 2.93
N MET A 146 -5.16 -3.81 4.04
CA MET A 146 -5.12 -5.12 4.69
C MET A 146 -5.71 -6.23 3.80
N VAL A 147 -6.84 -5.98 3.15
CA VAL A 147 -7.46 -6.92 2.20
C VAL A 147 -6.54 -7.23 1.03
N GLN A 148 -5.88 -6.22 0.47
CA GLN A 148 -4.90 -6.38 -0.62
C GLN A 148 -3.69 -7.22 -0.22
N CYS A 149 -3.28 -7.15 1.03
CA CYS A 149 -2.27 -8.03 1.61
C CYS A 149 -2.78 -9.45 1.89
N LYS A 150 -3.98 -9.81 1.40
CA LYS A 150 -4.63 -11.12 1.59
C LYS A 150 -4.87 -11.48 3.06
N THR A 151 -5.02 -10.47 3.92
CA THR A 151 -5.22 -10.67 5.36
C THR A 151 -6.46 -11.52 5.65
N LEU A 152 -7.58 -11.33 4.92
CA LEU A 152 -8.79 -12.15 5.11
C LEU A 152 -8.51 -13.65 4.94
N LYS A 153 -7.80 -14.04 3.88
CA LYS A 153 -7.42 -15.45 3.68
C LYS A 153 -6.51 -15.98 4.79
N THR A 154 -5.61 -15.13 5.30
CA THR A 154 -4.72 -15.52 6.41
C THR A 154 -5.49 -15.64 7.71
N LEU A 155 -6.50 -14.78 7.97
CA LEU A 155 -7.39 -14.90 9.13
C LEU A 155 -8.17 -16.21 9.12
N GLU A 156 -8.71 -16.63 7.97
CA GLU A 156 -9.39 -17.92 7.82
C GLU A 156 -8.46 -19.11 8.17
N LEU A 157 -7.19 -19.03 7.74
CA LEU A 157 -6.20 -20.06 8.07
C LEU A 157 -5.80 -20.07 9.54
N ILE A 158 -5.77 -18.91 10.19
CA ILE A 158 -5.47 -18.76 11.62
C ILE A 158 -6.63 -19.30 12.44
N ASP A 159 -7.86 -18.93 12.10
CA ASP A 159 -9.09 -19.40 12.77
C ASP A 159 -9.21 -20.94 12.70
N ALA A 160 -8.89 -21.52 11.54
CA ALA A 160 -8.88 -22.98 11.37
C ALA A 160 -7.83 -23.72 12.25
N LYS A 161 -6.74 -23.04 12.63
CA LYS A 161 -5.67 -23.62 13.48
C LYS A 161 -6.04 -23.67 14.96
N LYS A 162 -7.03 -22.89 15.41
CA LYS A 162 -7.50 -22.79 16.80
C LYS A 162 -6.33 -22.64 17.79
N PHE A 163 -5.81 -21.44 17.88
CA PHE A 163 -4.83 -21.11 18.93
C PHE A 163 -5.54 -21.01 20.28
N ASP A 164 -4.88 -21.45 21.35
CA ASP A 164 -5.40 -21.34 22.74
C ASP A 164 -5.04 -19.95 23.32
N ASP A 165 -5.53 -18.88 22.66
CA ASP A 165 -5.28 -17.47 23.02
C ASP A 165 -6.56 -16.65 22.77
N PRO A 166 -7.31 -16.30 23.85
CA PRO A 166 -8.57 -15.56 23.72
C PRO A 166 -8.44 -14.19 23.06
N ASP A 167 -7.33 -13.48 23.33
CA ASP A 167 -7.09 -12.15 22.74
C ASP A 167 -6.88 -12.27 21.21
N LEU A 168 -6.23 -13.36 20.78
CA LEU A 168 -6.03 -13.64 19.35
C LEU A 168 -7.36 -13.97 18.66
N GLU A 169 -8.23 -14.75 19.31
CA GLU A 169 -9.56 -15.06 18.77
C GLU A 169 -10.42 -13.80 18.63
N GLU A 170 -10.37 -12.90 19.62
CA GLU A 170 -11.10 -11.63 19.56
C GLU A 170 -10.59 -10.74 18.41
N ASP A 171 -9.27 -10.60 18.25
CA ASP A 171 -8.66 -9.85 17.16
C ASP A 171 -9.01 -10.44 15.79
N VAL A 172 -8.96 -11.78 15.64
CA VAL A 172 -9.33 -12.47 14.38
C VAL A 172 -10.79 -12.19 14.03
N LYS A 173 -11.71 -12.32 14.99
CA LYS A 173 -13.12 -12.06 14.78
C LYS A 173 -13.38 -10.62 14.39
N PHE A 174 -12.85 -9.67 15.16
CA PHE A 174 -12.98 -8.24 14.89
C PHE A 174 -12.48 -7.87 13.49
N LEU A 175 -11.26 -8.32 13.14
CA LEU A 175 -10.65 -8.03 11.84
C LEU A 175 -11.44 -8.67 10.69
N THR A 176 -11.94 -9.90 10.86
CA THR A 176 -12.75 -10.57 9.84
C THR A 176 -14.04 -9.82 9.56
N GLU A 177 -14.75 -9.35 10.61
CA GLU A 177 -15.97 -8.57 10.49
C GLU A 177 -15.71 -7.23 9.79
N GLU A 178 -14.73 -6.44 10.24
CA GLU A 178 -14.40 -5.13 9.69
C GLU A 178 -13.92 -5.20 8.24
N LEU A 179 -13.06 -6.16 7.91
CA LEU A 179 -12.55 -6.32 6.55
C LEU A 179 -13.62 -6.84 5.59
N THR A 180 -14.50 -7.73 6.03
CA THR A 180 -15.62 -8.23 5.21
C THR A 180 -16.61 -7.11 4.89
N LEU A 181 -16.96 -6.28 5.88
CA LEU A 181 -17.80 -5.11 5.66
C LEU A 181 -17.16 -4.15 4.64
N SER A 182 -15.86 -3.89 4.78
CA SER A 182 -15.13 -3.01 3.87
C SER A 182 -15.10 -3.51 2.43
N VAL A 183 -15.07 -4.82 2.22
CA VAL A 183 -15.14 -5.43 0.87
C VAL A 183 -16.54 -5.29 0.27
N HIS A 184 -17.61 -5.45 1.06
CA HIS A 184 -18.98 -5.31 0.58
C HIS A 184 -19.33 -3.89 0.13
N ASP A 185 -18.75 -2.89 0.79
CA ASP A 185 -19.00 -1.47 0.50
C ASP A 185 -18.13 -0.89 -0.63
N LEU A 186 -17.27 -1.72 -1.23
CA LEU A 186 -16.39 -1.26 -2.30
C LEU A 186 -17.08 -1.10 -3.64
N SER A 187 -17.01 0.11 -4.17
CA SER A 187 -17.13 0.26 -5.62
C SER A 187 -15.88 -0.31 -6.31
N SER A 188 -16.04 -0.85 -7.50
CA SER A 188 -14.92 -1.35 -8.31
C SER A 188 -13.81 -0.29 -8.54
N TYR A 189 -14.17 0.99 -8.47
CA TYR A 189 -13.21 2.09 -8.58
C TYR A 189 -12.36 2.26 -7.31
N ASP A 190 -12.95 2.12 -6.14
CA ASP A 190 -12.22 2.27 -4.87
C ASP A 190 -11.18 1.15 -4.69
N GLU A 191 -11.55 -0.07 -5.09
CA GLU A 191 -10.63 -1.21 -5.14
C GLU A 191 -9.44 -0.93 -6.06
N TYR A 192 -9.73 -0.48 -7.29
CA TYR A 192 -8.72 -0.09 -8.26
C TYR A 192 -7.82 1.06 -7.75
N TYR A 193 -8.43 2.11 -7.21
CA TYR A 193 -7.69 3.25 -6.66
C TYR A 193 -6.73 2.85 -5.55
N SER A 194 -7.19 1.99 -4.64
CA SER A 194 -6.36 1.49 -3.56
C SER A 194 -5.20 0.62 -4.07
N GLU A 195 -5.46 -0.28 -5.03
CA GLU A 195 -4.42 -1.10 -5.68
C GLU A 195 -3.33 -0.23 -6.31
N VAL A 196 -3.71 0.78 -7.09
CA VAL A 196 -2.75 1.69 -7.72
C VAL A 196 -1.92 2.46 -6.68
N ARG A 197 -2.54 2.92 -5.59
CA ARG A 197 -1.82 3.64 -4.52
C ARG A 197 -0.77 2.79 -3.82
N THR A 198 -1.03 1.50 -3.64
CA THR A 198 -0.01 0.59 -3.05
C THR A 198 1.15 0.31 -3.99
N GLY A 199 0.97 0.56 -5.30
CA GLY A 199 1.96 0.25 -6.33
C GLY A 199 2.11 -1.24 -6.61
N ARG A 200 1.28 -2.10 -6.02
CA ARG A 200 1.29 -3.57 -6.17
C ARG A 200 0.25 -4.02 -7.19
N LEU A 201 0.43 -3.62 -8.43
CA LEU A 201 -0.50 -3.95 -9.50
C LEU A 201 -0.44 -5.44 -9.86
N THR A 202 -1.61 -6.06 -9.97
CA THR A 202 -1.78 -7.43 -10.45
C THR A 202 -2.92 -7.49 -11.47
N TRP A 203 -2.95 -8.54 -12.31
CA TRP A 203 -4.06 -8.72 -13.23
C TRP A 203 -5.34 -9.11 -12.48
N SER A 204 -6.14 -8.13 -12.11
CA SER A 204 -7.49 -8.31 -11.58
C SER A 204 -8.55 -8.14 -12.69
N PRO A 205 -9.79 -8.58 -12.48
CA PRO A 205 -10.87 -8.40 -13.44
C PRO A 205 -11.14 -6.93 -13.80
N VAL A 206 -10.86 -6.00 -12.89
CA VAL A 206 -11.08 -4.56 -13.06
C VAL A 206 -10.28 -4.01 -14.24
N HIS A 207 -8.99 -4.37 -14.36
CA HIS A 207 -8.13 -3.89 -15.45
C HIS A 207 -8.65 -4.29 -16.84
N LYS A 208 -9.28 -5.47 -16.96
CA LYS A 208 -9.78 -6.03 -18.21
C LYS A 208 -11.23 -5.68 -18.51
N SER A 209 -11.91 -4.99 -17.59
CA SER A 209 -13.34 -4.67 -17.72
C SER A 209 -13.55 -3.39 -18.53
N GLU A 210 -14.03 -3.53 -19.77
CA GLU A 210 -14.40 -2.37 -20.61
C GLU A 210 -15.49 -1.50 -19.96
N LYS A 211 -16.43 -2.13 -19.24
CA LYS A 211 -17.47 -1.44 -18.48
C LYS A 211 -16.86 -0.55 -17.40
N PHE A 212 -15.88 -1.08 -16.65
CA PHE A 212 -15.16 -0.33 -15.62
C PHE A 212 -14.50 0.93 -16.20
N TRP A 213 -13.77 0.79 -17.29
CA TRP A 213 -13.06 1.92 -17.92
C TRP A 213 -14.02 2.96 -18.46
N ARG A 214 -15.12 2.54 -19.09
CA ARG A 214 -16.16 3.46 -19.61
C ARG A 214 -16.78 4.30 -18.49
N GLU A 215 -17.02 3.72 -17.33
CA GLU A 215 -17.68 4.38 -16.19
C GLU A 215 -16.71 5.19 -15.33
N ASN A 216 -15.44 4.81 -15.26
CA ASN A 216 -14.52 5.33 -14.26
C ASN A 216 -13.28 6.04 -14.82
N ALA A 217 -12.98 5.99 -16.11
CA ALA A 217 -11.78 6.63 -16.66
C ALA A 217 -11.67 8.13 -16.29
N ALA A 218 -12.78 8.85 -16.24
CA ALA A 218 -12.80 10.26 -15.85
C ALA A 218 -12.42 10.48 -14.38
N LYS A 219 -12.67 9.52 -13.49
CA LYS A 219 -12.33 9.60 -12.07
C LYS A 219 -10.81 9.55 -11.82
N LEU A 220 -10.01 9.05 -12.76
CA LEU A 220 -8.54 9.08 -12.66
C LEU A 220 -7.98 10.51 -12.63
N ASN A 221 -8.81 11.50 -13.00
CA ASN A 221 -8.45 12.91 -12.93
C ASN A 221 -8.63 13.52 -11.53
N GLU A 222 -9.32 12.85 -10.65
CA GLU A 222 -9.52 13.30 -9.27
C GLU A 222 -8.20 13.46 -8.53
N LYS A 223 -8.22 14.23 -7.45
CA LYS A 223 -7.04 14.51 -6.62
C LYS A 223 -5.82 14.96 -7.46
N GLN A 224 -6.06 15.85 -8.42
CA GLN A 224 -5.03 16.42 -9.31
C GLN A 224 -4.26 15.34 -10.11
N PHE A 225 -4.99 14.40 -10.69
CA PHE A 225 -4.44 13.30 -11.49
C PHE A 225 -3.54 12.33 -10.69
N GLU A 226 -3.83 12.12 -9.41
CA GLU A 226 -2.99 11.31 -8.53
C GLU A 226 -2.77 9.91 -9.12
N VAL A 227 -3.85 9.21 -9.53
CA VAL A 227 -3.77 7.86 -10.11
C VAL A 227 -2.91 7.83 -11.36
N VAL A 228 -3.11 8.78 -12.27
CA VAL A 228 -2.33 8.89 -13.51
C VAL A 228 -0.83 9.07 -13.21
N LYS A 229 -0.52 9.95 -12.26
CA LYS A 229 0.87 10.19 -11.84
C LYS A 229 1.52 8.97 -11.22
N ILE A 230 0.78 8.21 -10.42
CA ILE A 230 1.30 6.96 -9.82
C ILE A 230 1.57 5.93 -10.91
N LEU A 231 0.64 5.71 -11.85
CA LEU A 231 0.86 4.79 -12.97
C LEU A 231 2.10 5.15 -13.78
N ILE A 232 2.29 6.42 -14.10
CA ILE A 232 3.49 6.89 -14.83
C ILE A 232 4.76 6.65 -14.00
N LYS A 233 4.72 6.96 -12.70
CA LYS A 233 5.84 6.70 -11.80
C LYS A 233 6.20 5.21 -11.73
N LEU A 234 5.21 4.33 -11.70
CA LEU A 234 5.44 2.88 -11.71
C LEU A 234 6.13 2.42 -12.98
N LEU A 235 5.79 2.98 -14.16
CA LEU A 235 6.51 2.68 -15.41
C LEU A 235 7.97 3.13 -15.39
N GLU A 236 8.30 4.12 -14.58
CA GLU A 236 9.66 4.65 -14.48
C GLU A 236 10.51 3.94 -13.45
N THR A 237 9.89 3.45 -12.36
CA THR A 237 10.62 3.00 -11.16
C THR A 237 10.51 1.50 -10.90
N SER A 238 9.45 0.84 -11.38
CA SER A 238 9.25 -0.59 -11.14
C SER A 238 10.20 -1.45 -11.98
N LYS A 239 10.62 -2.57 -11.39
CA LYS A 239 11.34 -3.64 -12.09
C LYS A 239 10.51 -4.91 -12.25
N ASP A 240 9.30 -4.94 -11.68
CA ASP A 240 8.40 -6.08 -11.77
C ASP A 240 7.69 -6.05 -13.14
N PRO A 241 7.86 -7.09 -13.98
CA PRO A 241 7.20 -7.16 -15.27
C PRO A 241 5.68 -7.09 -15.20
N THR A 242 5.07 -7.65 -14.16
CA THR A 242 3.61 -7.63 -13.98
C THR A 242 3.11 -6.21 -13.78
N ILE A 243 3.77 -5.45 -12.91
CA ILE A 243 3.42 -4.05 -12.63
C ILE A 243 3.57 -3.21 -13.90
N LEU A 244 4.66 -3.40 -14.65
CA LEU A 244 4.89 -2.67 -15.90
C LEU A 244 3.84 -3.00 -16.96
N CYS A 245 3.42 -4.27 -17.07
CA CYS A 245 2.35 -4.70 -17.98
C CYS A 245 1.03 -4.05 -17.63
N VAL A 246 0.60 -4.15 -16.35
CA VAL A 246 -0.68 -3.62 -15.89
C VAL A 246 -0.72 -2.11 -16.01
N ALA A 247 0.32 -1.39 -15.55
CA ALA A 247 0.38 0.06 -15.65
C ALA A 247 0.36 0.56 -17.12
N SER A 248 1.06 -0.13 -18.03
CA SER A 248 1.00 0.19 -19.47
C SER A 248 -0.40 -0.02 -20.04
N HIS A 249 -1.04 -1.13 -19.71
CA HIS A 249 -2.40 -1.43 -20.11
C HIS A 249 -3.38 -0.36 -19.64
N ASP A 250 -3.32 0.00 -18.36
CA ASP A 250 -4.24 0.95 -17.74
C ASP A 250 -4.09 2.37 -18.30
N ILE A 251 -2.88 2.80 -18.57
CA ILE A 251 -2.63 4.07 -19.31
C ILE A 251 -3.29 4.01 -20.69
N GLY A 252 -3.18 2.88 -21.37
CA GLY A 252 -3.80 2.70 -22.68
C GLY A 252 -5.34 2.74 -22.60
N GLU A 253 -5.95 2.08 -21.60
CA GLU A 253 -7.40 2.10 -21.41
C GLU A 253 -7.90 3.49 -20.98
N TYR A 254 -7.18 4.16 -20.10
CA TYR A 254 -7.50 5.55 -19.73
C TYR A 254 -7.55 6.47 -20.97
N VAL A 255 -6.55 6.40 -21.85
CA VAL A 255 -6.52 7.20 -23.08
C VAL A 255 -7.66 6.82 -24.03
N ARG A 256 -8.01 5.53 -24.11
CA ARG A 256 -9.11 5.05 -24.95
C ARG A 256 -10.47 5.58 -24.49
N HIS A 257 -10.70 5.63 -23.17
CA HIS A 257 -12.01 5.91 -22.59
C HIS A 257 -12.19 7.33 -22.06
N TYR A 258 -11.13 8.14 -22.00
CA TYR A 258 -11.21 9.53 -21.61
C TYR A 258 -10.75 10.47 -22.75
N PRO A 259 -11.62 11.35 -23.29
CA PRO A 259 -11.33 12.13 -24.51
C PRO A 259 -10.07 13.00 -24.43
N ARG A 260 -9.72 13.49 -23.23
CA ARG A 260 -8.49 14.26 -22.98
C ARG A 260 -7.34 13.42 -22.44
N GLY A 261 -7.51 12.10 -22.36
CA GLY A 261 -6.53 11.19 -21.74
C GLY A 261 -5.15 11.31 -22.37
N LYS A 262 -5.08 11.40 -23.69
CA LYS A 262 -3.81 11.61 -24.42
C LYS A 262 -3.10 12.89 -23.95
N THR A 263 -3.78 14.02 -23.92
CA THR A 263 -3.21 15.30 -23.49
C THR A 263 -2.69 15.24 -22.06
N VAL A 264 -3.45 14.59 -21.17
CA VAL A 264 -3.05 14.41 -19.77
C VAL A 264 -1.79 13.55 -19.67
N ILE A 265 -1.75 12.41 -20.37
CA ILE A 265 -0.56 11.52 -20.36
C ILE A 265 0.67 12.24 -20.95
N GLU A 266 0.51 13.03 -21.99
CA GLU A 266 1.61 13.82 -22.59
C GLU A 266 2.08 14.93 -21.62
N GLN A 267 1.17 15.62 -20.94
CA GLN A 267 1.47 16.63 -19.93
C GLN A 267 2.37 16.10 -18.81
N TYR A 268 2.14 14.86 -18.37
CA TYR A 268 2.92 14.22 -17.31
C TYR A 268 4.04 13.31 -17.84
N GLN A 269 4.43 13.45 -19.12
CA GLN A 269 5.50 12.68 -19.77
C GLN A 269 5.28 11.15 -19.82
N GLY A 270 4.05 10.69 -19.58
CA GLY A 270 3.71 9.28 -19.58
C GLY A 270 3.94 8.59 -20.92
N LYS A 271 3.79 9.30 -22.04
CA LYS A 271 4.10 8.77 -23.38
C LYS A 271 5.57 8.33 -23.48
N ALA A 272 6.50 9.14 -22.99
CA ALA A 272 7.92 8.80 -23.00
C ALA A 272 8.22 7.59 -22.08
N ALA A 273 7.53 7.50 -20.93
CA ALA A 273 7.65 6.36 -20.03
C ALA A 273 7.20 5.05 -20.69
N VAL A 274 6.04 5.03 -21.36
CA VAL A 274 5.56 3.84 -22.09
C VAL A 274 6.48 3.49 -23.27
N MET A 275 6.95 4.49 -24.04
CA MET A 275 7.82 4.24 -25.19
C MET A 275 9.15 3.58 -24.83
N ARG A 276 9.73 3.90 -23.66
CA ARG A 276 10.95 3.23 -23.17
C ARG A 276 10.75 1.72 -22.99
N LEU A 277 9.55 1.29 -22.64
CA LEU A 277 9.24 -0.12 -22.41
C LEU A 277 9.12 -0.94 -23.71
N LEU A 278 9.10 -0.31 -24.89
CA LEU A 278 9.13 -1.02 -26.18
C LEU A 278 10.43 -1.82 -26.38
N THR A 279 11.49 -1.47 -25.66
CA THR A 279 12.79 -2.15 -25.69
C THR A 279 13.06 -2.97 -24.41
N ALA A 280 12.04 -3.20 -23.56
CA ALA A 280 12.18 -3.99 -22.35
C ALA A 280 12.59 -5.44 -22.68
N GLU A 281 13.29 -6.12 -21.76
CA GLU A 281 13.72 -7.51 -21.94
C GLU A 281 12.56 -8.49 -21.97
N ASP A 282 11.53 -8.26 -21.12
CA ASP A 282 10.34 -9.10 -21.05
C ASP A 282 9.40 -8.88 -22.26
N PRO A 283 9.02 -9.94 -22.98
CA PRO A 283 8.16 -9.83 -24.17
C PRO A 283 6.74 -9.37 -23.85
N ASN A 284 6.20 -9.69 -22.65
CA ASN A 284 4.87 -9.26 -22.24
C ASN A 284 4.86 -7.75 -21.96
N VAL A 285 5.93 -7.24 -21.36
CA VAL A 285 6.09 -5.79 -21.13
C VAL A 285 6.12 -5.05 -22.48
N ARG A 286 6.92 -5.53 -23.46
CA ARG A 286 6.94 -4.94 -24.81
C ARG A 286 5.56 -4.96 -25.46
N TYR A 287 4.83 -6.08 -25.34
CA TYR A 287 3.50 -6.23 -25.91
C TYR A 287 2.49 -5.21 -25.32
N HIS A 288 2.40 -5.11 -24.00
CA HIS A 288 1.49 -4.15 -23.36
C HIS A 288 1.88 -2.70 -23.60
N ALA A 289 3.18 -2.40 -23.65
CA ALA A 289 3.69 -1.09 -24.03
C ALA A 289 3.29 -0.74 -25.47
N LEU A 290 3.41 -1.67 -26.42
CA LEU A 290 3.02 -1.47 -27.81
C LEU A 290 1.52 -1.16 -27.93
N LEU A 291 0.67 -1.92 -27.25
CA LEU A 291 -0.77 -1.67 -27.24
C LEU A 291 -1.11 -0.29 -26.64
N ALA A 292 -0.43 0.12 -25.57
CA ALA A 292 -0.61 1.45 -24.99
C ALA A 292 -0.16 2.56 -25.95
N VAL A 293 0.98 2.39 -26.63
CA VAL A 293 1.46 3.34 -27.64
C VAL A 293 0.48 3.46 -28.80
N GLN A 294 -0.07 2.34 -29.29
CA GLN A 294 -1.11 2.37 -30.33
C GLN A 294 -2.30 3.26 -29.91
N LYS A 295 -2.81 3.07 -28.68
CA LYS A 295 -3.91 3.88 -28.15
C LYS A 295 -3.53 5.36 -28.00
N LEU A 296 -2.30 5.66 -27.62
CA LEU A 296 -1.77 7.03 -27.53
C LEU A 296 -1.59 7.71 -28.90
N MET A 297 -1.39 6.94 -29.98
CA MET A 297 -1.20 7.48 -31.33
C MET A 297 -2.53 7.77 -32.06
N VAL A 298 -3.61 7.12 -31.71
CA VAL A 298 -4.92 7.38 -32.32
C VAL A 298 -5.48 8.71 -31.81
N HIS A 299 -5.85 9.58 -32.73
CA HIS A 299 -6.19 10.97 -32.41
C HIS A 299 -7.61 11.16 -31.93
N ASN A 300 -8.56 10.28 -32.27
CA ASN A 300 -9.97 10.46 -31.92
C ASN A 300 -10.75 9.15 -32.00
N TRP A 301 -10.82 8.42 -30.88
CA TRP A 301 -11.58 7.17 -30.79
C TRP A 301 -13.08 7.39 -30.96
N GLU A 302 -13.64 8.50 -30.48
CA GLU A 302 -15.06 8.81 -30.64
C GLU A 302 -15.43 9.10 -32.10
N TYR A 303 -14.51 9.73 -32.82
CA TYR A 303 -14.72 10.01 -34.25
C TYR A 303 -14.72 8.72 -35.08
N LEU A 304 -13.79 7.79 -34.78
CA LEU A 304 -13.73 6.50 -35.41
C LEU A 304 -14.95 5.65 -35.08
N GLY A 305 -15.42 5.64 -33.83
CA GLY A 305 -16.64 4.94 -33.45
C GLY A 305 -17.88 5.48 -34.17
N LYS A 306 -18.03 6.79 -34.24
CA LYS A 306 -19.16 7.42 -34.97
C LYS A 306 -19.12 7.18 -36.48
N GLN A 307 -17.95 7.12 -37.10
CA GLN A 307 -17.81 6.78 -38.51
C GLN A 307 -18.21 5.32 -38.79
N MET A 308 -17.76 4.38 -37.94
CA MET A 308 -18.12 2.98 -38.07
C MET A 308 -19.64 2.75 -37.90
N ASP A 309 -20.26 3.44 -36.94
CA ASP A 309 -21.72 3.40 -36.72
C ASP A 309 -22.49 4.03 -37.92
N THR A 310 -21.93 5.06 -38.56
CA THR A 310 -22.56 5.74 -39.71
C THR A 310 -22.41 4.89 -40.99
N GLU A 311 -21.28 4.22 -41.19
CA GLU A 311 -21.08 3.28 -42.31
C GLU A 311 -21.94 2.02 -42.14
N ALA A 312 -22.10 1.49 -40.92
CA ALA A 312 -22.99 0.38 -40.64
C ALA A 312 -24.48 0.69 -40.88
N GLN A 313 -24.90 1.97 -40.77
CA GLN A 313 -26.25 2.45 -41.04
C GLN A 313 -26.45 2.88 -42.51
N GLY A 314 -25.35 3.13 -43.24
CA GLY A 314 -25.41 3.60 -44.63
C GLY A 314 -25.56 2.52 -45.68
N ASP A 315 -25.23 1.27 -45.40
CA ASP A 315 -25.37 0.13 -46.35
C ASP A 315 -26.78 -0.50 -46.44
N GLY A 316 -27.78 0.17 -45.82
CA GLY A 316 -29.16 -0.33 -45.76
C GLY A 316 -30.13 0.28 -46.78
N VAL A 317 -29.72 1.19 -47.68
CA VAL A 317 -30.65 1.84 -48.63
C VAL A 317 -30.00 1.93 -50.01
N ALA A 318 -30.20 0.96 -50.85
CA ALA A 318 -30.49 1.07 -52.30
C ALA A 318 -30.45 -0.29 -53.02
N VAL A 319 -31.53 -1.04 -52.95
CA VAL A 319 -31.92 -1.86 -54.12
C VAL A 319 -33.42 -1.66 -54.30
N LYS A 320 -33.77 -0.84 -55.24
CA LYS A 320 -34.98 -0.90 -56.03
C LYS A 320 -34.63 -0.70 -57.48
#